data_e9e6b6302c9593d6631aac1e4545ca7d
#
_entry.id   e9e6b6302c9593d6631aac1e4545ca7d
#
_cell.length_a   1.000
_cell.length_b   1.000
_cell.length_c   1.000
_cell.angle_alpha   90.00
_cell.angle_beta   90.00
_cell.angle_gamma   90.00
#
_symmetry.space_group_name_H-M   'P 1'
#
loop_
_entity.id
_entity.type
_entity.pdbx_description
1 polymer ?
#
loop_
_entity_poly.entity_id
_entity_poly.type
_entity_poly.pdbx_seq_one_letter_code
_entity_poly.pdbx_strand_id
1 'polypeptide(L)'
;MAKSRYADATKAARRAAMSAHKAAVASKDATSEQGVTTPAGATTESARDARRDELTHVNAKGEVRMVDVSDKAETHRIAIAEGTILMHPETQAMVLQDRAKKGDVLACARVAGIMAIKRTSDIIPMCHPLLITKSKCDIEPIAPAGTPADETPEGWAPARHDGQVGFHVLVTAGVTGK
;
A
#
# COMPACT_ATOMS: atom_id res chain seq x y z
N MET A 1 -20.75 -23.96 -2.43
CA MET A 1 -20.64 -23.45 -1.03
C MET A 1 -19.25 -22.91 -0.62
N ALA A 2 -18.24 -22.84 -1.49
CA ALA A 2 -16.89 -22.35 -1.16
C ALA A 2 -16.67 -20.82 -1.32
N LYS A 3 -17.54 -20.11 -2.05
CA LYS A 3 -17.41 -18.67 -2.32
C LYS A 3 -17.68 -17.76 -1.12
N SER A 4 -18.48 -18.18 -0.15
CA SER A 4 -18.87 -17.39 1.04
C SER A 4 -17.71 -17.19 2.04
N ARG A 5 -16.93 -18.22 2.32
CA ARG A 5 -15.84 -18.14 3.32
C ARG A 5 -14.68 -17.22 2.91
N TYR A 6 -14.46 -17.05 1.62
CA TYR A 6 -13.39 -16.20 1.13
C TYR A 6 -13.74 -14.69 1.17
N ALA A 7 -15.02 -14.36 0.93
CA ALA A 7 -15.55 -13.00 1.06
C ALA A 7 -15.49 -12.51 2.51
N ASP A 8 -15.85 -13.38 3.46
CA ASP A 8 -15.85 -13.05 4.89
C ASP A 8 -14.44 -12.84 5.45
N ALA A 9 -13.46 -13.64 5.03
CA ALA A 9 -12.06 -13.47 5.43
C ALA A 9 -11.46 -12.17 4.89
N THR A 10 -11.82 -11.77 3.67
CA THR A 10 -11.36 -10.51 3.06
C THR A 10 -11.99 -9.31 3.76
N LYS A 11 -13.26 -9.39 4.14
CA LYS A 11 -13.99 -8.35 4.88
C LYS A 11 -13.44 -8.17 6.30
N ALA A 12 -13.07 -9.26 6.97
CA ALA A 12 -12.45 -9.22 8.31
C ALA A 12 -11.04 -8.63 8.27
N ALA A 13 -10.21 -9.03 7.30
CA ALA A 13 -8.87 -8.46 7.09
C ALA A 13 -8.93 -6.97 6.77
N ARG A 14 -9.93 -6.53 5.99
CA ARG A 14 -10.16 -5.13 5.64
C ARG A 14 -10.59 -4.29 6.85
N ARG A 15 -11.48 -4.80 7.70
CA ARG A 15 -11.87 -4.14 8.96
C ARG A 15 -10.68 -3.99 9.91
N ALA A 16 -9.82 -5.01 10.00
CA ALA A 16 -8.62 -4.97 10.82
C ALA A 16 -7.60 -3.94 10.30
N ALA A 17 -7.39 -3.86 8.99
CA ALA A 17 -6.49 -2.88 8.36
C ALA A 17 -7.00 -1.44 8.52
N MET A 18 -8.31 -1.19 8.35
CA MET A 18 -8.91 0.12 8.58
C MET A 18 -8.87 0.53 10.05
N SER A 19 -9.08 -0.41 10.98
CA SER A 19 -8.97 -0.16 12.42
C SER A 19 -7.55 0.18 12.84
N ALA A 20 -6.55 -0.54 12.30
CA ALA A 20 -5.14 -0.27 12.54
C ALA A 20 -4.70 1.09 11.98
N HIS A 21 -5.18 1.45 10.78
CA HIS A 21 -4.90 2.76 10.18
C HIS A 21 -5.53 3.90 10.99
N LYS A 22 -6.78 3.76 11.43
CA LYS A 22 -7.47 4.74 12.28
C LYS A 22 -6.77 4.91 13.63
N ALA A 23 -6.26 3.83 14.23
CA ALA A 23 -5.47 3.88 15.46
C ALA A 23 -4.11 4.55 15.25
N ALA A 24 -3.44 4.31 14.13
CA ALA A 24 -2.16 4.93 13.78
C ALA A 24 -2.28 6.44 13.51
N VAL A 25 -3.39 6.88 12.88
CA VAL A 25 -3.67 8.31 12.65
C VAL A 25 -4.02 8.99 13.97
N ALA A 26 -4.84 8.39 14.82
CA ALA A 26 -5.20 8.93 16.12
C ALA A 26 -3.99 9.04 17.08
N SER A 27 -3.00 8.14 16.97
CA SER A 27 -1.78 8.21 17.78
C SER A 27 -0.82 9.31 17.33
N LYS A 28 -0.87 9.75 16.07
CA LYS A 28 -0.06 10.88 15.57
C LYS A 28 -0.58 12.23 16.07
N ASP A 29 -1.88 12.39 16.21
CA ASP A 29 -2.48 13.62 16.73
C ASP A 29 -2.30 13.77 18.25
N ALA A 30 -2.13 12.67 18.98
CA ALA A 30 -1.91 12.69 20.43
C ALA A 30 -0.47 12.97 20.86
N THR A 31 0.50 12.98 19.93
CA THR A 31 1.94 13.13 20.24
C THR A 31 2.45 14.57 20.04
N SER A 32 1.58 15.54 19.71
CA SER A 32 1.98 16.92 19.41
C SER A 32 2.05 17.86 20.64
N GLU A 33 1.77 17.40 21.87
CA GLU A 33 1.78 18.25 23.06
C GLU A 33 2.66 17.77 24.25
N GLN A 34 3.65 16.93 24.02
CA GLN A 34 4.67 16.72 25.04
C GLN A 34 5.99 17.26 24.55
N GLY A 35 6.40 18.38 25.14
CA GLY A 35 7.66 19.06 24.86
C GLY A 35 8.84 18.11 25.00
N VAL A 36 9.44 17.78 23.86
CA VAL A 36 10.75 17.13 23.81
C VAL A 36 11.77 18.17 24.21
N THR A 37 12.19 18.15 25.47
CA THR A 37 13.43 18.80 25.87
C THR A 37 14.59 18.07 25.23
N THR A 38 15.07 18.61 24.12
CA THR A 38 16.30 18.17 23.48
C THR A 38 17.48 18.52 24.41
N PRO A 39 18.33 17.58 24.83
CA PRO A 39 19.55 17.94 25.50
C PRO A 39 20.42 18.74 24.53
N ALA A 40 20.70 19.97 24.86
CA ALA A 40 21.61 20.84 24.13
C ALA A 40 22.99 20.20 24.11
N GLY A 41 23.48 19.76 22.93
CA GLY A 41 24.85 19.27 22.77
C GLY A 41 25.09 18.19 21.71
N ALA A 42 24.08 17.58 21.11
CA ALA A 42 24.31 16.66 20.00
C ALA A 42 24.40 17.43 18.69
N THR A 43 25.57 17.53 18.10
CA THR A 43 25.76 18.10 16.75
C THR A 43 24.97 17.28 15.74
N THR A 44 24.41 17.96 14.73
CA THR A 44 23.62 17.34 13.63
C THR A 44 24.39 16.25 12.89
N GLU A 45 25.68 16.21 13.02
CA GLU A 45 26.61 15.23 12.45
C GLU A 45 26.56 13.88 13.20
N SER A 46 26.50 13.89 14.54
CA SER A 46 26.38 12.68 15.37
C SER A 46 25.04 11.96 15.16
N ALA A 47 23.94 12.69 14.96
CA ALA A 47 22.64 12.10 14.67
C ALA A 47 22.53 11.52 13.24
N ARG A 48 23.35 12.03 12.31
CA ARG A 48 23.48 11.48 10.94
C ARG A 48 24.33 10.21 10.91
N ASP A 49 25.38 10.14 11.71
CA ASP A 49 26.24 8.95 11.83
C ASP A 49 25.53 7.80 12.50
N ALA A 50 24.79 8.03 13.60
CA ALA A 50 24.01 6.99 14.27
C ALA A 50 22.93 6.37 13.35
N ARG A 51 22.37 7.13 12.41
CA ARG A 51 21.43 6.59 11.40
C ARG A 51 22.09 5.81 10.28
N ARG A 52 23.38 6.05 9.99
CA ARG A 52 24.15 5.30 9.00
C ARG A 52 24.44 3.87 9.45
N ASP A 53 24.66 3.67 10.74
CA ASP A 53 24.90 2.34 11.32
C ASP A 53 23.68 1.41 11.27
N GLU A 54 22.46 1.98 11.09
CA GLU A 54 21.21 1.22 10.93
C GLU A 54 20.89 0.85 9.47
N LEU A 55 21.59 1.42 8.48
CA LEU A 55 21.33 1.16 7.06
C LEU A 55 22.13 -0.05 6.55
N THR A 56 21.52 -1.22 6.52
CA THR A 56 22.16 -2.47 6.08
C THR A 56 22.59 -2.48 4.60
N HIS A 57 22.02 -1.60 3.78
CA HIS A 57 22.31 -1.48 2.35
C HIS A 57 23.37 -0.43 2.00
N VAL A 58 23.96 0.22 3.02
CA VAL A 58 25.00 1.24 2.83
C VAL A 58 26.18 0.88 3.73
N ASN A 59 27.40 0.83 3.17
CA ASN A 59 28.60 0.60 3.96
C ASN A 59 29.11 1.89 4.62
N ALA A 60 30.14 1.79 5.48
CA ALA A 60 30.72 2.94 6.17
C ALA A 60 31.27 4.03 5.23
N LYS A 61 31.54 3.72 3.96
CA LYS A 61 31.97 4.66 2.92
C LYS A 61 30.80 5.31 2.18
N GLY A 62 29.54 4.91 2.49
CA GLY A 62 28.36 5.41 1.79
C GLY A 62 28.06 4.71 0.46
N GLU A 63 28.77 3.59 0.16
CA GLU A 63 28.54 2.82 -1.05
C GLU A 63 27.35 1.89 -0.86
N VAL A 64 26.47 1.83 -1.84
CA VAL A 64 25.26 0.98 -1.83
C VAL A 64 25.64 -0.46 -2.15
N ARG A 65 25.13 -1.41 -1.36
CA ARG A 65 25.31 -2.85 -1.60
C ARG A 65 24.06 -3.64 -1.30
N MET A 66 23.87 -4.73 -2.03
CA MET A 66 22.84 -5.72 -1.71
C MET A 66 23.29 -6.56 -0.51
N VAL A 67 22.37 -6.76 0.45
CA VAL A 67 22.65 -7.57 1.66
C VAL A 67 22.70 -9.06 1.30
N ASP A 68 23.69 -9.79 1.80
CA ASP A 68 23.70 -11.25 1.73
C ASP A 68 22.62 -11.84 2.64
N VAL A 69 21.78 -12.69 2.08
CA VAL A 69 20.67 -13.34 2.78
C VAL A 69 20.86 -14.87 2.85
N SER A 70 22.04 -15.40 2.51
CA SER A 70 22.30 -16.85 2.41
C SER A 70 21.98 -17.60 3.69
N ASP A 71 22.30 -17.02 4.85
CA ASP A 71 22.10 -17.63 6.18
C ASP A 71 20.71 -17.38 6.78
N LYS A 72 19.84 -16.60 6.10
CA LYS A 72 18.49 -16.32 6.61
C LYS A 72 17.57 -17.50 6.36
N ALA A 73 16.71 -17.80 7.33
CA ALA A 73 15.64 -18.77 7.16
C ALA A 73 14.60 -18.27 6.14
N GLU A 74 14.00 -19.17 5.39
CA GLU A 74 12.86 -18.85 4.54
C GLU A 74 11.67 -18.46 5.40
N THR A 75 10.98 -17.38 4.99
CA THR A 75 9.79 -16.88 5.66
C THR A 75 8.70 -16.58 4.64
N HIS A 76 7.44 -16.74 5.06
CA HIS A 76 6.30 -16.25 4.29
C HIS A 76 5.97 -14.83 4.73
N ARG A 77 5.92 -13.91 3.77
CA ARG A 77 5.67 -12.49 4.01
C ARG A 77 4.54 -12.00 3.12
N ILE A 78 3.71 -11.11 3.65
CA ILE A 78 2.62 -10.46 2.91
C ILE A 78 2.85 -8.96 3.01
N ALA A 79 2.82 -8.30 1.85
CA ALA A 79 2.81 -6.85 1.74
C ALA A 79 1.46 -6.41 1.18
N ILE A 80 0.90 -5.35 1.77
CA ILE A 80 -0.31 -4.70 1.30
C ILE A 80 0.01 -3.23 1.11
N ALA A 81 -0.32 -2.69 -0.07
CA ALA A 81 -0.19 -1.28 -0.38
C ALA A 81 -1.50 -0.77 -0.96
N GLU A 82 -1.80 0.48 -0.69
CA GLU A 82 -2.99 1.14 -1.23
C GLU A 82 -2.63 2.48 -1.87
N GLY A 83 -3.46 2.90 -2.82
CA GLY A 83 -3.35 4.17 -3.49
C GLY A 83 -4.69 4.61 -4.03
N THR A 84 -4.80 5.90 -4.36
CA THR A 84 -6.02 6.47 -4.90
C THR A 84 -5.71 7.25 -6.17
N ILE A 85 -6.49 7.02 -7.21
CA ILE A 85 -6.48 7.81 -8.45
C ILE A 85 -7.73 8.65 -8.47
N LEU A 86 -7.57 9.97 -8.48
CA LEU A 86 -8.68 10.91 -8.53
C LEU A 86 -8.92 11.36 -9.96
N MET A 87 -10.19 11.59 -10.31
CA MET A 87 -10.58 12.00 -11.67
C MET A 87 -11.92 12.74 -11.64
N HIS A 88 -12.27 13.31 -12.80
CA HIS A 88 -13.60 13.91 -12.97
C HIS A 88 -14.70 12.85 -12.89
N PRO A 89 -15.89 13.19 -12.35
CA PRO A 89 -17.02 12.26 -12.22
C PRO A 89 -17.44 11.61 -13.56
N GLU A 90 -17.40 12.39 -14.64
CA GLU A 90 -17.72 11.87 -15.97
C GLU A 90 -16.71 10.81 -16.43
N THR A 91 -15.43 10.95 -16.07
CA THR A 91 -14.39 9.98 -16.40
C THR A 91 -14.59 8.68 -15.63
N GLN A 92 -14.90 8.77 -14.32
CA GLN A 92 -15.23 7.59 -13.52
C GLN A 92 -16.44 6.86 -14.10
N ALA A 93 -17.53 7.61 -14.41
CA ALA A 93 -18.75 7.05 -15.00
C ALA A 93 -18.48 6.38 -16.35
N MET A 94 -17.65 6.99 -17.20
CA MET A 94 -17.25 6.42 -18.49
C MET A 94 -16.50 5.07 -18.34
N VAL A 95 -15.60 4.98 -17.36
CA VAL A 95 -14.87 3.75 -17.05
C VAL A 95 -15.81 2.67 -16.52
N LEU A 96 -16.70 3.02 -15.59
CA LEU A 96 -17.67 2.09 -14.98
C LEU A 96 -18.70 1.54 -15.97
N GLN A 97 -19.00 2.30 -17.03
CA GLN A 97 -19.95 1.92 -18.08
C GLN A 97 -19.30 1.28 -19.30
N ASP A 98 -18.00 0.91 -19.21
CA ASP A 98 -17.23 0.33 -20.31
C ASP A 98 -17.28 1.15 -21.62
N ARG A 99 -17.45 2.49 -21.50
CA ARG A 99 -17.53 3.40 -22.66
C ARG A 99 -16.17 3.95 -23.10
N ALA A 100 -15.09 3.50 -22.49
CA ALA A 100 -13.75 3.91 -22.87
C ALA A 100 -13.39 3.35 -24.26
N LYS A 101 -12.96 4.21 -25.19
CA LYS A 101 -12.63 3.83 -26.58
C LYS A 101 -11.56 2.75 -26.70
N LYS A 102 -10.75 2.54 -25.68
CA LYS A 102 -9.64 1.58 -25.66
C LYS A 102 -9.98 0.26 -24.96
N GLY A 103 -11.26 0.02 -24.65
CA GLY A 103 -11.74 -1.22 -24.02
C GLY A 103 -11.74 -1.17 -22.50
N ASP A 104 -11.71 -2.35 -21.86
CA ASP A 104 -11.81 -2.51 -20.40
C ASP A 104 -10.58 -1.95 -19.65
N VAL A 105 -10.75 -0.75 -19.15
CA VAL A 105 -9.71 -0.01 -18.41
C VAL A 105 -9.36 -0.71 -17.11
N LEU A 106 -10.37 -1.24 -16.39
CA LEU A 106 -10.15 -1.85 -15.07
C LEU A 106 -9.44 -3.19 -15.17
N ALA A 107 -9.77 -3.99 -16.19
CA ALA A 107 -9.05 -5.24 -16.46
C ALA A 107 -7.58 -4.97 -16.82
N CYS A 108 -7.33 -4.02 -17.70
CA CYS A 108 -5.97 -3.60 -18.06
C CYS A 108 -5.18 -3.11 -16.83
N ALA A 109 -5.81 -2.30 -15.96
CA ALA A 109 -5.18 -1.78 -14.76
C ALA A 109 -4.85 -2.90 -13.75
N ARG A 110 -5.74 -3.89 -13.57
CA ARG A 110 -5.48 -5.06 -12.72
C ARG A 110 -4.30 -5.89 -13.23
N VAL A 111 -4.24 -6.15 -14.53
CA VAL A 111 -3.13 -6.87 -15.14
C VAL A 111 -1.82 -6.10 -14.97
N ALA A 112 -1.83 -4.79 -15.22
CA ALA A 112 -0.66 -3.94 -15.02
C ALA A 112 -0.16 -3.95 -13.56
N GLY A 113 -1.06 -3.86 -12.58
CA GLY A 113 -0.72 -3.96 -11.17
C GLY A 113 -0.09 -5.31 -10.80
N ILE A 114 -0.63 -6.41 -11.30
CA ILE A 114 -0.06 -7.75 -11.09
C ILE A 114 1.32 -7.87 -11.76
N MET A 115 1.49 -7.32 -12.94
CA MET A 115 2.80 -7.32 -13.64
C MET A 115 3.83 -6.47 -12.89
N ALA A 116 3.43 -5.33 -12.33
CA ALA A 116 4.30 -4.48 -11.51
C ALA A 116 4.81 -5.21 -10.26
N ILE A 117 3.94 -5.96 -9.56
CA ILE A 117 4.35 -6.81 -8.42
C ILE A 117 5.43 -7.80 -8.86
N LYS A 118 5.25 -8.48 -10.00
CA LYS A 118 6.19 -9.48 -10.50
C LYS A 118 7.54 -8.89 -10.93
N ARG A 119 7.59 -7.59 -11.22
CA ARG A 119 8.79 -6.86 -11.64
C ARG A 119 9.39 -6.00 -10.54
N THR A 120 9.03 -6.23 -9.28
CA THR A 120 9.52 -5.42 -8.15
C THR A 120 11.05 -5.39 -8.11
N SER A 121 11.72 -6.52 -8.29
CA SER A 121 13.19 -6.60 -8.31
C SER A 121 13.84 -5.90 -9.51
N ASP A 122 13.11 -5.73 -10.62
CA ASP A 122 13.60 -4.99 -11.79
C ASP A 122 13.52 -3.47 -11.58
N ILE A 123 12.59 -3.03 -10.74
CA ILE A 123 12.29 -1.60 -10.48
C ILE A 123 13.05 -1.09 -9.25
N ILE A 124 13.21 -1.93 -8.24
CA ILE A 124 13.88 -1.59 -6.96
C ILE A 124 15.31 -2.13 -6.96
N PRO A 125 16.33 -1.27 -7.08
CA PRO A 125 17.72 -1.70 -7.33
C PRO A 125 18.32 -2.63 -6.27
N MET A 126 17.84 -2.53 -5.01
CA MET A 126 18.39 -3.32 -3.89
C MET A 126 17.48 -4.46 -3.47
N CYS A 127 16.47 -4.79 -4.29
CA CYS A 127 15.57 -5.90 -4.05
C CYS A 127 16.12 -7.19 -4.71
N HIS A 128 16.21 -8.26 -3.93
CA HIS A 128 16.49 -9.59 -4.51
C HIS A 128 15.31 -10.06 -5.36
N PRO A 129 15.52 -10.94 -6.35
CA PRO A 129 14.43 -11.62 -7.03
C PRO A 129 13.48 -12.27 -6.01
N LEU A 130 12.18 -11.96 -6.12
CA LEU A 130 11.16 -12.40 -5.17
C LEU A 130 10.39 -13.60 -5.73
N LEU A 131 10.28 -14.67 -4.93
CA LEU A 131 9.38 -15.77 -5.25
C LEU A 131 7.96 -15.38 -4.86
N ILE A 132 7.22 -14.80 -5.81
CA ILE A 132 5.85 -14.35 -5.62
C ILE A 132 4.92 -15.55 -5.57
N THR A 133 4.28 -15.78 -4.44
CA THR A 133 3.29 -16.85 -4.22
C THR A 133 1.86 -16.36 -4.33
N LYS A 134 1.64 -15.04 -4.14
CA LYS A 134 0.32 -14.41 -4.25
C LYS A 134 0.47 -13.01 -4.86
N SER A 135 -0.43 -12.69 -5.78
CA SER A 135 -0.51 -11.36 -6.40
C SER A 135 -1.97 -11.02 -6.62
N LYS A 136 -2.44 -9.91 -6.05
CA LYS A 136 -3.81 -9.42 -6.16
C LYS A 136 -3.81 -7.91 -6.32
N CYS A 137 -4.65 -7.41 -7.22
CA CYS A 137 -4.89 -5.99 -7.40
C CYS A 137 -6.41 -5.77 -7.43
N ASP A 138 -6.95 -5.20 -6.37
CA ASP A 138 -8.35 -4.80 -6.27
C ASP A 138 -8.46 -3.32 -6.64
N ILE A 139 -9.46 -2.98 -7.43
CA ILE A 139 -9.74 -1.61 -7.86
C ILE A 139 -11.20 -1.37 -7.57
N GLU A 140 -11.49 -0.41 -6.70
CA GLU A 140 -12.83 -0.09 -6.22
C GLU A 140 -13.16 1.36 -6.57
N PRO A 141 -14.32 1.62 -7.18
CA PRO A 141 -14.75 3.00 -7.40
C PRO A 141 -15.01 3.69 -6.05
N ILE A 142 -14.68 4.96 -5.97
CA ILE A 142 -14.96 5.81 -4.81
C ILE A 142 -16.39 6.29 -4.92
N ALA A 143 -17.17 6.13 -3.85
CA ALA A 143 -18.56 6.55 -3.80
C ALA A 143 -18.69 8.08 -3.97
N PRO A 144 -19.79 8.56 -4.57
CA PRO A 144 -20.08 9.99 -4.71
C PRO A 144 -20.11 10.71 -3.36
N ALA A 145 -19.83 12.01 -3.38
CA ALA A 145 -19.93 12.85 -2.20
C ALA A 145 -21.32 12.74 -1.54
N GLY A 146 -21.33 12.68 -0.20
CA GLY A 146 -22.55 12.58 0.58
C GLY A 146 -23.15 11.17 0.68
N THR A 147 -22.54 10.15 0.06
CA THR A 147 -22.96 8.76 0.27
C THR A 147 -22.57 8.32 1.68
N PRO A 148 -23.52 7.94 2.56
CA PRO A 148 -23.22 7.39 3.87
C PRO A 148 -22.43 6.10 3.78
N ALA A 149 -21.61 5.81 4.79
CA ALA A 149 -20.73 4.64 4.76
C ALA A 149 -21.51 3.31 4.78
N ASP A 150 -22.69 3.28 5.39
CA ASP A 150 -23.61 2.15 5.44
C ASP A 150 -24.40 1.97 4.15
N GLU A 151 -24.53 3.02 3.34
CA GLU A 151 -25.17 2.99 2.01
C GLU A 151 -24.16 2.80 0.86
N THR A 152 -22.85 2.74 1.16
CA THR A 152 -21.83 2.52 0.15
C THR A 152 -22.00 1.12 -0.46
N PRO A 153 -22.17 1.02 -1.81
CA PRO A 153 -22.38 -0.28 -2.46
C PRO A 153 -21.23 -1.26 -2.21
N GLU A 154 -21.51 -2.56 -2.24
CA GLU A 154 -20.47 -3.57 -2.12
C GLU A 154 -19.48 -3.46 -3.29
N GLY A 155 -18.18 -3.49 -2.96
CA GLY A 155 -17.11 -3.31 -3.97
C GLY A 155 -16.77 -1.86 -4.28
N TRP A 156 -17.35 -0.90 -3.56
CA TRP A 156 -17.00 0.51 -3.63
C TRP A 156 -16.22 0.95 -2.40
N ALA A 157 -15.30 1.88 -2.60
CA ALA A 157 -14.66 2.59 -1.51
C ALA A 157 -15.56 3.69 -0.98
N PRO A 158 -15.51 4.02 0.32
CA PRO A 158 -16.31 5.09 0.91
C PRO A 158 -16.07 6.44 0.23
N ALA A 159 -17.09 7.31 0.28
CA ALA A 159 -16.98 8.69 -0.21
C ALA A 159 -15.86 9.44 0.52
N ARG A 160 -15.15 10.28 -0.22
CA ARG A 160 -14.08 11.12 0.34
C ARG A 160 -14.66 12.40 0.96
N HIS A 161 -14.01 12.88 2.00
CA HIS A 161 -14.39 14.14 2.66
C HIS A 161 -14.27 15.37 1.75
N ASP A 162 -13.36 15.34 0.77
CA ASP A 162 -13.14 16.41 -0.21
C ASP A 162 -14.12 16.34 -1.40
N GLY A 163 -14.99 15.35 -1.42
CA GLY A 163 -15.99 15.14 -2.48
C GLY A 163 -15.42 14.66 -3.82
N GLN A 164 -14.13 14.39 -3.89
CA GLN A 164 -13.50 13.88 -5.12
C GLN A 164 -13.84 12.41 -5.34
N VAL A 165 -14.01 12.03 -6.60
CA VAL A 165 -14.25 10.65 -7.04
C VAL A 165 -13.06 10.08 -7.77
N GLY A 166 -13.09 8.78 -8.04
CA GLY A 166 -12.01 8.06 -8.71
C GLY A 166 -12.01 6.60 -8.33
N PHE A 167 -10.83 6.02 -8.22
CA PHE A 167 -10.66 4.61 -7.85
C PHE A 167 -9.67 4.46 -6.70
N HIS A 168 -10.05 3.67 -5.72
CA HIS A 168 -9.17 3.16 -4.68
C HIS A 168 -8.55 1.85 -5.15
N VAL A 169 -7.24 1.76 -5.10
CA VAL A 169 -6.48 0.59 -5.56
C VAL A 169 -5.82 -0.07 -4.35
N LEU A 170 -6.07 -1.34 -4.16
CA LEU A 170 -5.46 -2.17 -3.12
C LEU A 170 -4.65 -3.29 -3.75
N VAL A 171 -3.37 -3.33 -3.46
CA VAL A 171 -2.44 -4.32 -3.98
C VAL A 171 -1.97 -5.23 -2.85
N THR A 172 -2.06 -6.54 -3.05
CA THR A 172 -1.55 -7.54 -2.10
C THR A 172 -0.52 -8.42 -2.79
N ALA A 173 0.67 -8.51 -2.21
CA ALA A 173 1.73 -9.40 -2.65
C ALA A 173 2.09 -10.38 -1.52
N GLY A 174 2.16 -11.67 -1.82
CA GLY A 174 2.70 -12.70 -0.94
C GLY A 174 3.97 -13.25 -1.53
N VAL A 175 5.00 -13.42 -0.72
CA VAL A 175 6.29 -13.98 -1.11
C VAL A 175 6.74 -15.02 -0.10
N THR A 176 7.43 -16.05 -0.57
CA THR A 176 8.14 -17.02 0.28
C THR A 176 9.60 -16.99 -0.12
N GLY A 177 10.48 -16.84 0.85
CA GLY A 177 11.91 -16.77 0.61
C GLY A 177 12.67 -16.16 1.78
N LYS A 178 13.95 -15.95 1.56
CA LYS A 178 14.89 -15.40 2.55
C LYS A 178 14.84 -13.89 2.64
#